data_ed38c3c0cdddc9416fdb7f144a235f9b
#
_entry.id   ed38c3c0cdddc9416fdb7f144a235f9b
#
_cell.length_a   1.000
_cell.length_b   1.000
_cell.length_c   1.000
_cell.angle_alpha   90.00
_cell.angle_beta   90.00
_cell.angle_gamma   90.00
#
_symmetry.space_group_name_H-M   'P 1'
#
loop_
_entity.id
_entity.type
_entity.pdbx_description
1 polymer ?
#
loop_
_entity_poly.entity_id
_entity_poly.type
_entity_poly.pdbx_seq_one_letter_code
_entity_poly.pdbx_strand_id
1 'polypeptide(L)'
;MGQYYKLIILNDARKTASNKNKIFKFLHCRCNGVGIGKMCEFSYIENEAVNVFLSELKTPKRIVCAGDYADNEYRSKVNLYELCENHGMEIDFDKVSNKVKNHTFRYIINEDKKVYLDLNENLELAKSENECVYHPLPILISEGNGLGMGDYEGISMQYVGTWARNLIRVSGKKPSDKKYKKETYIFFENFRPVRKL
;
A
#
# COMPACT_ATOMS: atom_id res chain seq x y z
N MET A 1 -6.22 -16.92 -12.32
CA MET A 1 -5.35 -15.92 -12.97
C MET A 1 -4.75 -15.04 -11.88
N GLY A 2 -3.60 -14.37 -12.14
CA GLY A 2 -2.99 -13.48 -11.17
C GLY A 2 -3.75 -12.17 -11.04
N GLN A 3 -3.71 -11.56 -9.86
CA GLN A 3 -4.30 -10.24 -9.61
C GLN A 3 -3.18 -9.18 -9.59
N TYR A 4 -3.41 -8.08 -10.29
CA TYR A 4 -2.49 -6.94 -10.39
C TYR A 4 -3.03 -5.75 -9.61
N TYR A 5 -2.14 -4.90 -9.12
CA TYR A 5 -2.51 -3.80 -8.22
C TYR A 5 -2.01 -2.44 -8.68
N LYS A 6 -2.70 -1.41 -8.25
CA LYS A 6 -2.29 0.00 -8.35
C LYS A 6 -2.37 0.67 -6.98
N LEU A 7 -1.33 1.43 -6.64
CA LEU A 7 -1.35 2.33 -5.49
C LEU A 7 -2.02 3.65 -5.90
N ILE A 8 -3.09 4.02 -5.22
CA ILE A 8 -3.98 5.09 -5.65
C ILE A 8 -4.13 6.14 -4.55
N ILE A 9 -3.98 7.41 -4.93
CA ILE A 9 -4.34 8.55 -4.10
C ILE A 9 -5.71 9.04 -4.56
N LEU A 10 -6.66 9.06 -3.65
CA LEU A 10 -8.03 9.51 -3.90
C LEU A 10 -8.14 11.02 -3.69
N ASN A 11 -8.99 11.66 -4.45
CA ASN A 11 -9.48 12.99 -4.12
C ASN A 11 -10.32 12.93 -2.85
N ASP A 12 -10.35 14.03 -2.08
CA ASP A 12 -11.16 14.10 -0.85
C ASP A 12 -12.64 13.98 -1.22
N ALA A 13 -13.12 12.73 -1.21
CA ALA A 13 -14.37 12.29 -1.81
C ALA A 13 -15.64 12.78 -1.09
N ARG A 14 -15.51 13.59 -0.04
CA ARG A 14 -16.69 14.18 0.64
C ARG A 14 -17.46 15.17 -0.24
N LYS A 15 -16.91 15.57 -1.39
CA LYS A 15 -17.47 16.64 -2.23
C LYS A 15 -17.82 16.28 -3.67
N THR A 16 -17.46 15.07 -4.16
CA THR A 16 -17.64 14.77 -5.58
C THR A 16 -18.43 13.47 -5.82
N ALA A 17 -19.66 13.64 -6.32
CA ALA A 17 -20.55 12.55 -6.69
C ALA A 17 -20.19 11.84 -8.02
N SER A 18 -19.17 12.32 -8.75
CA SER A 18 -18.82 11.78 -10.07
C SER A 18 -17.55 10.95 -10.02
N ASN A 19 -17.55 9.79 -10.70
CA ASN A 19 -16.40 8.89 -10.80
C ASN A 19 -15.15 9.57 -11.38
N LYS A 20 -15.32 10.56 -12.26
CA LYS A 20 -14.24 11.33 -12.90
C LYS A 20 -13.31 12.05 -11.91
N ASN A 21 -13.80 12.34 -10.71
CA ASN A 21 -13.08 13.11 -9.71
C ASN A 21 -12.61 12.31 -8.50
N LYS A 22 -12.76 10.95 -8.53
CA LYS A 22 -12.39 10.11 -7.39
C LYS A 22 -10.88 9.90 -7.27
N ILE A 23 -10.17 9.82 -8.38
CA ILE A 23 -8.74 9.50 -8.42
C ILE A 23 -7.95 10.75 -8.73
N PHE A 24 -6.98 11.06 -7.87
CA PHE A 24 -6.06 12.18 -8.07
C PHE A 24 -4.77 11.72 -8.76
N LYS A 25 -4.11 10.72 -8.18
CA LYS A 25 -2.88 10.13 -8.71
C LYS A 25 -2.88 8.62 -8.51
N PHE A 26 -2.13 7.94 -9.34
CA PHE A 26 -1.88 6.51 -9.15
C PHE A 26 -0.46 6.13 -9.55
N LEU A 27 -0.01 4.98 -9.05
CA LEU A 27 1.25 4.36 -9.41
C LEU A 27 1.00 2.89 -9.72
N HIS A 28 1.50 2.41 -10.84
CA HIS A 28 1.57 0.98 -11.11
C HIS A 28 2.52 0.31 -10.11
N CYS A 29 2.04 -0.76 -9.47
CA CYS A 29 2.89 -1.57 -8.62
C CYS A 29 3.90 -2.33 -9.47
N ARG A 30 5.16 -1.93 -9.41
CA ARG A 30 6.24 -2.52 -10.21
C ARG A 30 7.08 -3.46 -9.35
N CYS A 31 7.37 -4.64 -9.87
CA CYS A 31 8.36 -5.54 -9.31
C CYS A 31 9.72 -5.23 -9.95
N ASN A 32 10.71 -4.83 -9.14
CA ASN A 32 12.08 -4.54 -9.57
C ASN A 32 12.21 -3.64 -10.82
N GLY A 33 11.33 -2.65 -10.94
CA GLY A 33 11.34 -1.70 -12.06
C GLY A 33 10.78 -2.24 -13.40
N VAL A 34 10.37 -3.51 -13.45
CA VAL A 34 9.88 -4.16 -14.67
C VAL A 34 8.48 -4.75 -14.44
N GLY A 35 7.54 -4.35 -15.30
CA GLY A 35 6.19 -4.92 -15.31
C GLY A 35 5.27 -4.46 -14.18
N ILE A 36 4.02 -4.95 -14.21
CA ILE A 36 3.01 -4.72 -13.17
C ILE A 36 3.08 -5.89 -12.19
N GLY A 37 3.21 -5.59 -10.89
CA GLY A 37 3.37 -6.59 -9.83
C GLY A 37 2.06 -7.01 -9.19
N LYS A 38 2.03 -8.24 -8.70
CA LYS A 38 1.02 -8.76 -7.79
C LYS A 38 1.36 -8.32 -6.36
N MET A 39 0.41 -8.45 -5.42
CA MET A 39 0.59 -7.97 -4.04
C MET A 39 1.92 -8.44 -3.43
N CYS A 40 2.20 -9.73 -3.45
CA CYS A 40 3.43 -10.29 -2.89
C CYS A 40 4.70 -9.92 -3.66
N GLU A 41 4.58 -9.57 -4.94
CA GLU A 41 5.74 -9.24 -5.78
C GLU A 41 6.27 -7.81 -5.55
N PHE A 42 5.41 -6.87 -5.17
CA PHE A 42 5.83 -5.48 -4.95
C PHE A 42 5.79 -5.02 -3.49
N SER A 43 5.18 -5.79 -2.60
CA SER A 43 5.05 -5.37 -1.19
C SER A 43 6.27 -5.66 -0.34
N TYR A 44 7.39 -6.10 -0.91
CA TYR A 44 8.61 -6.27 -0.12
C TYR A 44 9.02 -4.96 0.55
N ILE A 45 9.52 -5.10 1.78
CA ILE A 45 10.17 -3.99 2.46
C ILE A 45 11.33 -3.49 1.59
N GLU A 46 11.53 -2.21 1.44
CA GLU A 46 12.50 -1.61 0.49
C GLU A 46 12.09 -1.57 -1.00
N ASN A 47 10.90 -2.05 -1.38
CA ASN A 47 10.45 -1.92 -2.76
C ASN A 47 10.41 -0.43 -3.18
N GLU A 48 11.04 -0.13 -4.30
CA GLU A 48 11.20 1.25 -4.75
C GLU A 48 9.86 1.89 -5.13
N ALA A 49 8.91 1.14 -5.68
CA ALA A 49 7.58 1.68 -6.01
C ALA A 49 6.82 2.10 -4.74
N VAL A 50 6.94 1.33 -3.65
CA VAL A 50 6.35 1.70 -2.36
C VAL A 50 7.00 2.98 -1.84
N ASN A 51 8.33 3.12 -1.90
CA ASN A 51 9.04 4.31 -1.47
C ASN A 51 8.68 5.56 -2.32
N VAL A 52 8.53 5.40 -3.63
CA VAL A 52 8.03 6.46 -4.52
C VAL A 52 6.64 6.91 -4.09
N PHE A 53 5.73 5.97 -3.83
CA PHE A 53 4.38 6.28 -3.37
C PHE A 53 4.37 6.98 -2.00
N LEU A 54 5.17 6.52 -1.04
CA LEU A 54 5.32 7.16 0.27
C LEU A 54 5.75 8.62 0.16
N SER A 55 6.56 8.97 -0.82
CA SER A 55 7.02 10.35 -1.02
C SER A 55 5.89 11.34 -1.35
N GLU A 56 4.77 10.86 -1.90
CA GLU A 56 3.57 11.64 -2.17
C GLU A 56 2.71 11.88 -0.90
N LEU A 57 2.98 11.16 0.19
CA LEU A 57 2.17 11.17 1.41
C LEU A 57 2.71 12.08 2.52
N LYS A 58 3.54 13.08 2.19
CA LYS A 58 4.05 14.07 3.17
C LYS A 58 2.94 14.88 3.84
N THR A 59 1.83 15.03 3.15
CA THR A 59 0.57 15.57 3.70
C THR A 59 -0.49 14.48 3.70
N PRO A 60 -1.48 14.52 4.62
CA PRO A 60 -2.51 13.49 4.68
C PRO A 60 -3.25 13.31 3.36
N LYS A 61 -3.36 12.08 2.89
CA LYS A 61 -4.07 11.67 1.66
C LYS A 61 -4.91 10.44 1.92
N ARG A 62 -6.07 10.35 1.28
CA ARG A 62 -6.83 9.10 1.22
C ARG A 62 -6.20 8.20 0.18
N ILE A 63 -5.89 6.98 0.58
CA ILE A 63 -5.16 6.05 -0.28
C ILE A 63 -5.77 4.66 -0.27
N VAL A 64 -5.53 3.93 -1.34
CA VAL A 64 -5.92 2.53 -1.49
C VAL A 64 -4.96 1.82 -2.44
N CYS A 65 -4.75 0.54 -2.24
CA CYS A 65 -4.08 -0.37 -3.16
C CYS A 65 -5.16 -1.24 -3.80
N ALA A 66 -5.63 -0.89 -4.99
CA ALA A 66 -6.75 -1.57 -5.63
C ALA A 66 -6.26 -2.65 -6.59
N GLY A 67 -6.79 -3.87 -6.44
CA GLY A 67 -6.61 -4.97 -7.36
C GLY A 67 -7.56 -4.88 -8.57
N ASP A 68 -7.19 -5.49 -9.69
CA ASP A 68 -8.02 -5.55 -10.89
C ASP A 68 -9.29 -6.40 -10.73
N TYR A 69 -9.35 -7.24 -9.68
CA TYR A 69 -10.53 -8.02 -9.27
C TYR A 69 -11.31 -7.40 -8.11
N ALA A 70 -10.91 -6.21 -7.62
CA ALA A 70 -11.65 -5.53 -6.57
C ALA A 70 -13.08 -5.19 -7.01
N ASP A 71 -13.98 -5.01 -6.04
CA ASP A 71 -15.37 -4.67 -6.30
C ASP A 71 -15.51 -3.36 -7.09
N ASN A 72 -16.56 -3.31 -7.89
CA ASN A 72 -16.92 -2.09 -8.62
C ASN A 72 -17.28 -0.95 -7.67
N GLU A 73 -16.90 0.25 -8.05
CA GLU A 73 -17.28 1.45 -7.31
C GLU A 73 -18.79 1.67 -7.30
N TYR A 74 -19.28 2.20 -6.18
CA TYR A 74 -20.71 2.50 -6.03
C TYR A 74 -21.24 3.32 -7.23
N ARG A 75 -22.32 2.83 -7.85
CA ARG A 75 -22.92 3.37 -9.07
C ARG A 75 -21.98 3.41 -10.29
N SER A 76 -20.96 2.57 -10.30
CA SER A 76 -20.06 2.38 -11.43
C SER A 76 -20.12 0.94 -11.91
N LYS A 77 -19.73 0.69 -13.16
CA LYS A 77 -19.56 -0.66 -13.71
C LYS A 77 -18.10 -1.12 -13.66
N VAL A 78 -17.23 -0.29 -13.09
CA VAL A 78 -15.79 -0.50 -13.03
C VAL A 78 -15.26 -0.22 -11.62
N ASN A 79 -14.17 -0.87 -11.26
CA ASN A 79 -13.47 -0.68 -10.00
C ASN A 79 -12.45 0.47 -10.08
N LEU A 80 -11.77 0.76 -8.97
CA LEU A 80 -10.75 1.83 -8.92
C LEU A 80 -9.53 1.53 -9.79
N TYR A 81 -9.18 0.25 -9.96
CA TYR A 81 -8.04 -0.14 -10.81
C TYR A 81 -8.26 0.30 -12.27
N GLU A 82 -9.44 0.05 -12.82
CA GLU A 82 -9.80 0.45 -14.19
C GLU A 82 -10.02 1.98 -14.30
N LEU A 83 -10.61 2.60 -13.27
CA LEU A 83 -10.85 4.06 -13.26
C LEU A 83 -9.56 4.87 -13.36
N CYS A 84 -8.44 4.34 -12.85
CA CYS A 84 -7.13 5.02 -12.90
C CYS A 84 -6.73 5.37 -14.33
N GLU A 85 -6.89 4.46 -15.26
CA GLU A 85 -6.44 4.63 -16.64
C GLU A 85 -7.17 5.77 -17.37
N ASN A 86 -8.42 5.99 -16.99
CA ASN A 86 -9.28 6.98 -17.65
C ASN A 86 -9.32 8.35 -16.93
N HIS A 87 -8.98 8.39 -15.63
CA HIS A 87 -9.29 9.56 -14.80
C HIS A 87 -8.19 9.95 -13.82
N GLY A 88 -7.12 9.16 -13.70
CA GLY A 88 -6.01 9.43 -12.80
C GLY A 88 -4.80 10.04 -13.51
N MET A 89 -3.95 10.71 -12.75
CA MET A 89 -2.61 11.12 -13.20
C MET A 89 -1.61 10.06 -12.74
N GLU A 90 -0.93 9.41 -13.68
CA GLU A 90 0.13 8.46 -13.30
C GLU A 90 1.30 9.21 -12.67
N ILE A 91 1.82 8.68 -11.57
CA ILE A 91 3.05 9.16 -10.94
C ILE A 91 4.21 8.71 -11.83
N ASP A 92 4.99 9.67 -12.31
CA ASP A 92 6.21 9.42 -13.10
C ASP A 92 7.27 8.77 -12.18
N PHE A 93 7.32 7.42 -12.24
CA PHE A 93 8.19 6.61 -11.41
C PHE A 93 9.66 7.02 -11.56
N ASP A 94 10.15 7.13 -12.79
CA ASP A 94 11.56 7.37 -13.06
C ASP A 94 12.02 8.75 -12.58
N LYS A 95 11.14 9.75 -12.73
CA LYS A 95 11.39 11.10 -12.24
C LYS A 95 11.41 11.21 -10.73
N VAL A 96 10.56 10.45 -10.04
CA VAL A 96 10.43 10.48 -8.59
C VAL A 96 11.45 9.58 -7.91
N SER A 97 11.69 8.37 -8.41
CA SER A 97 12.63 7.40 -7.83
C SER A 97 14.06 7.97 -7.71
N ASN A 98 14.51 8.70 -8.71
CA ASN A 98 15.81 9.39 -8.67
C ASN A 98 15.96 10.44 -7.54
N LYS A 99 14.84 10.87 -6.93
CA LYS A 99 14.81 11.88 -5.87
C LYS A 99 14.51 11.29 -4.48
N VAL A 100 14.00 10.07 -4.45
CA VAL A 100 13.61 9.40 -3.20
C VAL A 100 14.77 8.53 -2.73
N LYS A 101 15.31 8.87 -1.55
CA LYS A 101 16.27 7.98 -0.86
C LYS A 101 15.47 6.93 -0.09
N ASN A 102 15.94 5.68 -0.16
CA ASN A 102 15.37 4.60 0.64
C ASN A 102 15.30 5.01 2.11
N HIS A 103 14.22 4.62 2.80
CA HIS A 103 13.99 4.90 4.22
C HIS A 103 13.92 6.39 4.62
N THR A 104 13.45 7.25 3.74
CA THR A 104 13.25 8.68 4.04
C THR A 104 12.20 8.91 5.13
N PHE A 105 11.25 7.98 5.29
CA PHE A 105 10.14 8.10 6.24
C PHE A 105 10.14 6.92 7.22
N ARG A 106 10.16 7.26 8.50
CA ARG A 106 10.15 6.27 9.57
C ARG A 106 8.74 5.89 10.01
N TYR A 107 7.81 6.84 9.98
CA TYR A 107 6.48 6.63 10.53
C TYR A 107 5.42 6.72 9.46
N ILE A 108 4.49 5.75 9.44
CA ILE A 108 3.24 5.80 8.69
C ILE A 108 2.13 6.08 9.70
N ILE A 109 1.35 7.12 9.44
CA ILE A 109 0.36 7.64 10.38
C ILE A 109 -1.02 7.57 9.75
N ASN A 110 -1.94 6.84 10.38
CA ASN A 110 -3.33 6.79 10.01
C ASN A 110 -4.11 7.84 10.81
N GLU A 111 -4.52 8.89 10.11
CA GLU A 111 -5.22 10.03 10.71
C GLU A 111 -6.65 9.72 11.11
N ASP A 112 -7.32 8.79 10.43
CA ASP A 112 -8.70 8.40 10.75
C ASP A 112 -8.74 7.52 12.01
N LYS A 113 -7.85 6.52 12.11
CA LYS A 113 -7.78 5.59 13.25
C LYS A 113 -6.98 6.11 14.42
N LYS A 114 -6.21 7.19 14.25
CA LYS A 114 -5.28 7.72 15.26
C LYS A 114 -4.25 6.68 15.72
N VAL A 115 -3.66 6.00 14.75
CA VAL A 115 -2.59 5.03 14.99
C VAL A 115 -1.38 5.34 14.10
N TYR A 116 -0.22 4.78 14.47
CA TYR A 116 0.99 4.90 13.65
C TYR A 116 1.81 3.62 13.70
N LEU A 117 2.58 3.39 12.63
CA LEU A 117 3.59 2.33 12.51
C LEU A 117 4.97 2.94 12.54
N ASP A 118 5.94 2.22 13.12
CA ASP A 118 7.37 2.51 13.04
C ASP A 118 8.03 1.53 12.07
N LEU A 119 8.36 1.98 10.87
CA LEU A 119 8.94 1.14 9.82
C LEU A 119 10.30 0.55 10.19
N ASN A 120 11.06 1.20 11.08
CA ASN A 120 12.33 0.64 11.54
C ASN A 120 12.13 -0.66 12.30
N GLU A 121 11.04 -0.82 13.04
CA GLU A 121 10.74 -2.08 13.73
C GLU A 121 10.45 -3.22 12.75
N ASN A 122 9.72 -2.92 11.67
CA ASN A 122 9.48 -3.90 10.61
C ASN A 122 10.79 -4.31 9.92
N LEU A 123 11.70 -3.37 9.71
CA LEU A 123 13.03 -3.65 9.15
C LEU A 123 13.91 -4.49 10.07
N GLU A 124 13.93 -4.19 11.36
CA GLU A 124 14.70 -4.98 12.34
C GLU A 124 14.17 -6.41 12.44
N LEU A 125 12.84 -6.58 12.41
CA LEU A 125 12.22 -7.90 12.36
C LEU A 125 12.62 -8.65 11.07
N ALA A 126 12.58 -7.99 9.91
CA ALA A 126 13.01 -8.60 8.65
C ALA A 126 14.43 -9.13 8.70
N LYS A 127 15.33 -8.39 9.35
CA LYS A 127 16.73 -8.78 9.52
C LYS A 127 16.90 -9.94 10.51
N SER A 128 16.08 -10.00 11.57
CA SER A 128 16.21 -10.99 12.63
C SER A 128 15.69 -12.37 12.24
N GLU A 129 14.62 -12.43 11.47
CA GLU A 129 13.92 -13.69 11.15
C GLU A 129 14.48 -14.38 9.92
N ASN A 130 15.33 -13.72 9.13
CA ASN A 130 15.84 -14.24 7.85
C ASN A 130 14.72 -14.63 6.87
N GLU A 131 13.55 -14.04 7.02
CA GLU A 131 12.34 -14.28 6.25
C GLU A 131 12.00 -13.08 5.34
N CYS A 132 11.23 -13.34 4.28
CA CYS A 132 10.70 -12.28 3.44
C CYS A 132 9.60 -11.52 4.19
N VAL A 133 9.95 -10.36 4.73
CA VAL A 133 9.01 -9.46 5.39
C VAL A 133 8.45 -8.47 4.38
N TYR A 134 7.13 -8.33 4.38
CA TYR A 134 6.44 -7.39 3.52
C TYR A 134 6.31 -6.02 4.18
N HIS A 135 6.38 -5.00 3.34
CA HIS A 135 6.05 -3.63 3.74
C HIS A 135 4.56 -3.55 4.12
N PRO A 136 4.21 -3.09 5.33
CA PRO A 136 2.83 -3.20 5.82
C PRO A 136 1.83 -2.35 5.03
N LEU A 137 2.23 -1.21 4.45
CA LEU A 137 1.28 -0.27 3.87
C LEU A 137 0.46 -0.85 2.71
N PRO A 138 1.05 -1.45 1.64
CA PRO A 138 0.26 -1.97 0.53
C PRO A 138 -0.80 -2.98 0.99
N ILE A 139 -0.44 -3.86 1.90
CA ILE A 139 -1.32 -4.90 2.42
C ILE A 139 -2.44 -4.31 3.27
N LEU A 140 -2.12 -3.37 4.17
CA LEU A 140 -3.11 -2.70 5.02
C LEU A 140 -4.15 -1.88 4.24
N ILE A 141 -3.78 -1.37 3.07
CA ILE A 141 -4.66 -0.54 2.24
C ILE A 141 -5.23 -1.27 1.03
N SER A 142 -5.10 -2.60 0.95
CA SER A 142 -5.51 -3.36 -0.23
C SER A 142 -7.04 -3.50 -0.33
N GLU A 143 -7.54 -3.49 -1.57
CA GLU A 143 -8.90 -3.91 -1.93
C GLU A 143 -8.81 -4.98 -3.02
N GLY A 144 -9.55 -6.08 -2.87
CA GLY A 144 -9.54 -7.21 -3.79
C GLY A 144 -8.60 -8.35 -3.39
N ASN A 145 -7.84 -8.24 -2.30
CA ASN A 145 -6.96 -9.33 -1.86
C ASN A 145 -7.75 -10.60 -1.54
N GLY A 146 -7.25 -11.75 -1.99
CA GLY A 146 -7.91 -13.05 -1.85
C GLY A 146 -8.73 -13.46 -3.09
N LEU A 147 -8.75 -12.63 -4.15
CA LEU A 147 -9.49 -12.91 -5.38
C LEU A 147 -8.61 -13.42 -6.53
N GLY A 148 -7.28 -13.35 -6.39
CA GLY A 148 -6.35 -13.77 -7.43
C GLY A 148 -5.05 -14.38 -6.92
N MET A 149 -4.31 -15.03 -7.82
CA MET A 149 -3.00 -15.58 -7.49
C MET A 149 -1.97 -14.44 -7.27
N GLY A 150 -1.13 -14.61 -6.25
CA GLY A 150 -0.10 -13.63 -5.86
C GLY A 150 -0.63 -12.56 -4.92
N ASP A 151 -1.84 -12.75 -4.41
CA ASP A 151 -2.38 -12.03 -3.27
C ASP A 151 -1.66 -12.44 -1.99
N TYR A 152 -1.79 -11.62 -0.97
CA TYR A 152 -1.22 -11.92 0.33
C TYR A 152 -2.04 -13.01 1.05
N GLU A 153 -1.38 -14.10 1.46
CA GLU A 153 -1.96 -15.25 2.16
C GLU A 153 -1.11 -15.63 3.40
N GLY A 154 -0.56 -14.65 4.07
CA GLY A 154 0.36 -14.87 5.19
C GLY A 154 -0.26 -14.69 6.57
N ILE A 155 0.62 -14.57 7.56
CA ILE A 155 0.26 -14.22 8.93
C ILE A 155 -0.37 -12.82 8.94
N SER A 156 -1.31 -12.59 9.85
CA SER A 156 -2.01 -11.30 9.99
C SER A 156 -3.03 -10.95 8.89
N MET A 157 -3.58 -11.95 8.19
CA MET A 157 -4.64 -11.78 7.19
C MET A 157 -5.83 -10.92 7.66
N GLN A 158 -6.16 -10.94 8.94
CA GLN A 158 -7.25 -10.15 9.52
C GLN A 158 -7.04 -8.63 9.41
N TYR A 159 -5.82 -8.18 9.12
CA TYR A 159 -5.50 -6.75 8.98
C TYR A 159 -5.45 -6.29 7.52
N VAL A 160 -5.51 -7.23 6.56
CA VAL A 160 -5.51 -6.92 5.13
C VAL A 160 -6.67 -5.97 4.80
N GLY A 161 -6.38 -4.88 4.12
CA GLY A 161 -7.38 -3.89 3.70
C GLY A 161 -7.97 -3.02 4.81
N THR A 162 -7.61 -3.23 6.09
CA THR A 162 -8.24 -2.50 7.22
C THR A 162 -7.96 -1.00 7.22
N TRP A 163 -7.00 -0.51 6.45
CA TRP A 163 -6.67 0.90 6.27
C TRP A 163 -7.06 1.44 4.89
N ALA A 164 -7.70 0.63 4.05
CA ALA A 164 -8.15 1.06 2.73
C ALA A 164 -8.99 2.33 2.82
N ARG A 165 -8.72 3.29 1.95
CA ARG A 165 -9.37 4.60 1.86
C ARG A 165 -9.24 5.50 3.10
N ASN A 166 -8.43 5.11 4.08
CA ASN A 166 -8.14 5.98 5.22
C ASN A 166 -7.22 7.15 4.82
N LEU A 167 -7.24 8.18 5.64
CA LEU A 167 -6.40 9.35 5.52
C LEU A 167 -5.02 9.03 6.12
N ILE A 168 -4.03 8.89 5.27
CA ILE A 168 -2.67 8.45 5.64
C ILE A 168 -1.66 9.54 5.32
N ARG A 169 -0.66 9.70 6.18
CA ARG A 169 0.55 10.47 5.90
C ARG A 169 1.79 9.76 6.40
N VAL A 170 2.94 10.21 5.93
CA VAL A 170 4.26 9.75 6.40
C VAL A 170 5.03 10.86 7.09
N SER A 171 5.95 10.49 7.98
CA SER A 171 6.78 11.43 8.73
C SER A 171 8.11 10.81 9.13
N GLY A 172 9.17 11.63 9.19
CA GLY A 172 10.42 11.27 9.83
C GLY A 172 10.37 11.38 11.35
N LYS A 173 9.34 12.02 11.91
CA LYS A 173 9.17 12.23 13.34
C LYS A 173 7.93 11.52 13.86
N LYS A 174 8.07 10.90 15.05
CA LYS A 174 6.96 10.27 15.77
C LYS A 174 5.84 11.30 16.03
N PRO A 175 4.56 10.92 15.91
CA PRO A 175 3.46 11.78 16.32
C PRO A 175 3.60 12.17 17.81
N SER A 176 3.54 13.46 18.11
CA SER A 176 3.68 13.99 19.47
C SER A 176 2.38 13.96 20.27
N ASP A 177 1.25 13.93 19.57
CA ASP A 177 -0.08 13.95 20.19
C ASP A 177 -0.37 12.58 20.81
N LYS A 178 -0.66 12.57 22.12
CA LYS A 178 -0.96 11.36 22.91
C LYS A 178 -2.19 10.58 22.42
N LYS A 179 -3.01 11.16 21.56
CA LYS A 179 -4.14 10.45 20.94
C LYS A 179 -3.70 9.37 19.95
N TYR A 180 -2.47 9.45 19.41
CA TYR A 180 -1.98 8.42 18.49
C TYR A 180 -1.41 7.23 19.27
N LYS A 181 -1.93 6.05 18.97
CA LYS A 181 -1.43 4.78 19.50
C LYS A 181 -0.48 4.15 18.51
N LYS A 182 0.60 3.55 19.02
CA LYS A 182 1.48 2.73 18.19
C LYS A 182 0.80 1.39 17.94
N GLU A 183 0.86 0.94 16.70
CA GLU A 183 0.49 -0.43 16.30
C GLU A 183 1.66 -1.07 15.57
N THR A 184 1.74 -2.38 15.63
CA THR A 184 2.75 -3.17 14.94
C THR A 184 2.02 -4.24 14.14
N TYR A 185 2.20 -4.22 12.82
CA TYR A 185 1.69 -5.25 11.91
C TYR A 185 2.85 -5.90 11.22
N ILE A 186 2.89 -7.22 11.30
CA ILE A 186 3.96 -8.03 10.72
C ILE A 186 3.33 -8.93 9.68
N PHE A 187 3.77 -8.80 8.45
CA PHE A 187 3.33 -9.60 7.33
C PHE A 187 4.51 -10.41 6.81
N PHE A 188 4.39 -11.72 6.93
CA PHE A 188 5.37 -12.68 6.44
C PHE A 188 4.77 -13.53 5.32
N GLU A 189 5.62 -13.99 4.42
CA GLU A 189 5.27 -15.08 3.51
C GLU A 189 5.13 -16.37 4.32
N ASN A 190 4.01 -17.10 4.14
CA ASN A 190 3.87 -18.44 4.73
C ASN A 190 4.76 -19.40 3.95
N PHE A 191 6.03 -19.53 4.32
CA PHE A 191 6.81 -20.71 3.93
C PHE A 191 6.16 -21.94 4.60
N ARG A 192 5.45 -22.75 3.83
CA ARG A 192 5.13 -24.09 4.30
C ARG A 192 6.47 -24.76 4.57
N PRO A 193 6.72 -25.25 5.79
CA PRO A 193 7.96 -25.97 6.07
C PRO A 193 8.09 -27.07 5.02
N VAL A 194 9.19 -27.04 4.27
CA VAL A 194 9.54 -28.15 3.37
C VAL A 194 9.53 -29.38 4.24
N ARG A 195 8.57 -30.29 4.01
CA ARG A 195 8.57 -31.58 4.69
C ARG A 195 9.93 -32.20 4.42
N LYS A 196 10.76 -32.31 5.46
CA LYS A 196 11.96 -33.13 5.38
C LYS A 196 11.48 -34.52 5.01
N LEU A 197 11.80 -34.94 3.78
CA LEU A 197 11.71 -36.35 3.34
C LEU A 197 12.73 -37.17 4.10
#